data_47b8f694697c035f4b7a499b08ebe5d4
#
_entry.id   47b8f694697c035f4b7a499b08ebe5d4
#
_cell.length_a   1.000
_cell.length_b   1.000
_cell.length_c   1.000
_cell.angle_alpha   90.00
_cell.angle_beta   90.00
_cell.angle_gamma   90.00
#
_symmetry.space_group_name_H-M   'P 1'
#
loop_
_entity.id
_entity.type
_entity.pdbx_description
1 polymer ?
#
loop_
_entity_poly.entity_id
_entity_poly.type
_entity_poly.pdbx_seq_one_letter_code
_entity_poly.pdbx_strand_id
1 'polypeptide(L)'
;MLWSYAFWGSLGLTIIVGIFLLISRIDYFSYLKNTVEITISILPTILGFCIGGYALIIGFGQKDVLTRMSQPLGEAENWMSYYQVLSSVFAISIIIQILTLIICVVLSYVCNLNLSSSYADGVNISGILLCIFSSLYSIWLTYYVVKNIFIFGQMMHFCIRKEELDKQSDVIN
;
A
#
# COMPACT_ATOMS: atom_id res chain seq x y z
N MET A 1 1.75 14.18 -4.00
CA MET A 1 2.41 14.00 -5.31
C MET A 1 2.80 12.53 -5.61
N LEU A 2 3.40 11.77 -4.70
CA LEU A 2 3.76 10.35 -4.93
C LEU A 2 2.56 9.42 -5.22
N TRP A 3 1.42 9.68 -4.64
CA TRP A 3 0.14 8.96 -4.85
C TRP A 3 -0.37 9.04 -6.29
N SER A 4 -0.08 10.15 -6.96
CA SER A 4 -0.44 10.36 -8.36
C SER A 4 0.26 9.34 -9.26
N TYR A 5 1.54 9.03 -9.03
CA TYR A 5 2.29 8.06 -9.83
C TYR A 5 1.78 6.63 -9.62
N ALA A 6 1.46 6.26 -8.37
CA ALA A 6 0.88 4.94 -8.08
C ALA A 6 -0.47 4.75 -8.80
N PHE A 7 -1.33 5.76 -8.73
CA PHE A 7 -2.63 5.74 -9.38
C PHE A 7 -2.50 5.61 -10.90
N TRP A 8 -1.72 6.48 -11.54
CA TRP A 8 -1.54 6.46 -12.99
C TRP A 8 -0.82 5.21 -13.49
N GLY A 9 0.16 4.70 -12.73
CA GLY A 9 0.84 3.44 -13.05
C GLY A 9 -0.10 2.24 -12.98
N SER A 10 -0.91 2.15 -11.94
CA SER A 10 -1.92 1.08 -11.81
C SER A 10 -2.99 1.19 -12.90
N LEU A 11 -3.44 2.40 -13.21
CA LEU A 11 -4.42 2.64 -14.27
C LEU A 11 -3.87 2.23 -15.64
N GLY A 12 -2.64 2.64 -15.96
CA GLY A 12 -1.99 2.29 -17.23
C GLY A 12 -1.85 0.78 -17.41
N LEU A 13 -1.37 0.07 -16.37
CA LEU A 13 -1.27 -1.40 -16.41
C LEU A 13 -2.63 -2.07 -16.54
N THR A 14 -3.65 -1.55 -15.86
CA THR A 14 -5.03 -2.07 -15.96
C THR A 14 -5.59 -1.89 -17.36
N ILE A 15 -5.34 -0.75 -18.02
CA ILE A 15 -5.77 -0.51 -19.41
C ILE A 15 -5.07 -1.50 -20.35
N ILE A 16 -3.77 -1.73 -20.20
CA ILE A 16 -3.03 -2.70 -21.01
C ILE A 16 -3.65 -4.10 -20.87
N VAL A 17 -3.91 -4.55 -19.64
CA VAL A 17 -4.56 -5.84 -19.40
C VAL A 17 -5.96 -5.86 -20.00
N GLY A 18 -6.73 -4.77 -19.88
CA GLY A 18 -8.06 -4.63 -20.48
C GLY A 18 -8.04 -4.81 -22.01
N ILE A 19 -7.07 -4.23 -22.70
CA ILE A 19 -6.90 -4.39 -24.14
C ILE A 19 -6.59 -5.87 -24.49
N PHE A 20 -5.70 -6.51 -23.72
CA PHE A 20 -5.40 -7.95 -23.91
C PHE A 20 -6.63 -8.82 -23.69
N LEU A 21 -7.46 -8.53 -22.68
CA LEU A 21 -8.70 -9.25 -22.40
C LEU A 21 -9.69 -9.15 -23.56
N LEU A 22 -9.84 -7.96 -24.17
CA LEU A 22 -10.75 -7.75 -25.28
C LEU A 22 -10.30 -8.46 -26.59
N ILE A 23 -9.00 -8.63 -26.78
CA ILE A 23 -8.44 -9.33 -27.95
C ILE A 23 -8.49 -10.86 -27.74
N SER A 24 -8.38 -11.32 -26.50
CA SER A 24 -8.35 -12.73 -26.16
C SER A 24 -9.76 -13.32 -26.10
N ARG A 25 -9.99 -14.44 -26.75
CA ARG A 25 -11.25 -15.22 -26.64
C ARG A 25 -11.18 -16.13 -25.42
N ILE A 26 -11.30 -15.56 -24.22
CA ILE A 26 -11.23 -16.29 -22.95
C ILE A 26 -12.62 -16.35 -22.28
N ASP A 27 -12.79 -17.32 -21.40
CA ASP A 27 -13.92 -17.34 -20.48
C ASP A 27 -13.73 -16.30 -19.37
N TYR A 28 -14.38 -15.16 -19.53
CA TYR A 28 -14.29 -14.04 -18.59
C TYR A 28 -14.74 -14.40 -17.18
N PHE A 29 -15.69 -15.33 -17.04
CA PHE A 29 -16.16 -15.74 -15.73
C PHE A 29 -15.08 -16.51 -14.95
N SER A 30 -14.49 -17.52 -15.58
CA SER A 30 -13.37 -18.28 -14.98
C SER A 30 -12.17 -17.38 -14.68
N TYR A 31 -11.89 -16.42 -15.55
CA TYR A 31 -10.81 -15.48 -15.35
C TYR A 31 -11.05 -14.53 -14.18
N LEU A 32 -12.29 -14.00 -14.04
CA LEU A 32 -12.71 -13.18 -12.90
C LEU A 32 -12.55 -13.95 -11.59
N LYS A 33 -13.09 -15.17 -11.54
CA LYS A 33 -13.00 -16.02 -10.35
C LYS A 33 -11.54 -16.26 -9.93
N ASN A 34 -10.68 -16.64 -10.86
CA ASN A 34 -9.26 -16.85 -10.59
C ASN A 34 -8.56 -15.57 -10.11
N THR A 35 -8.85 -14.42 -10.72
CA THR A 35 -8.28 -13.13 -10.33
C THR A 35 -8.68 -12.74 -8.91
N VAL A 36 -9.94 -12.95 -8.54
CA VAL A 36 -10.45 -12.71 -7.19
C VAL A 36 -9.78 -13.64 -6.17
N GLU A 37 -9.67 -14.94 -6.48
CA GLU A 37 -9.03 -15.93 -5.60
C GLU A 37 -7.56 -15.60 -5.35
N ILE A 38 -6.80 -15.24 -6.39
CA ILE A 38 -5.40 -14.81 -6.26
C ILE A 38 -5.31 -13.56 -5.37
N THR A 39 -6.16 -12.58 -5.59
CA THR A 39 -6.15 -11.33 -4.82
C THR A 39 -6.45 -11.58 -3.34
N ILE A 40 -7.47 -12.37 -3.03
CA ILE A 40 -7.84 -12.73 -1.65
C ILE A 40 -6.71 -13.52 -0.96
N SER A 41 -5.97 -14.33 -1.69
CA SER A 41 -4.86 -15.11 -1.10
C SER A 41 -3.62 -14.26 -0.76
N ILE A 42 -3.34 -13.24 -1.55
CA ILE A 42 -2.11 -12.44 -1.40
C ILE A 42 -2.30 -11.22 -0.49
N LEU A 43 -3.42 -10.52 -0.63
CA LEU A 43 -3.65 -9.24 0.05
C LEU A 43 -3.59 -9.30 1.60
N PRO A 44 -4.12 -10.33 2.29
CA PRO A 44 -3.99 -10.41 3.74
C PRO A 44 -2.54 -10.47 4.24
N THR A 45 -1.66 -11.13 3.49
CA THR A 45 -0.22 -11.18 3.81
C THR A 45 0.43 -9.81 3.69
N ILE A 46 0.12 -9.07 2.62
CA ILE A 46 0.61 -7.70 2.41
C ILE A 46 0.07 -6.75 3.48
N LEU A 47 -1.21 -6.87 3.82
CA LEU A 47 -1.86 -6.10 4.88
C LEU A 47 -1.19 -6.36 6.24
N GLY A 48 -0.96 -7.62 6.58
CA GLY A 48 -0.26 -8.01 7.80
C GLY A 48 1.15 -7.43 7.87
N PHE A 49 1.88 -7.42 6.75
CA PHE A 49 3.19 -6.77 6.65
C PHE A 49 3.11 -5.25 6.90
N CYS A 50 2.14 -4.56 6.34
CA CYS A 50 1.95 -3.11 6.55
C CYS A 50 1.63 -2.80 8.01
N ILE A 51 0.72 -3.55 8.64
CA ILE A 51 0.35 -3.38 10.05
C ILE A 51 1.55 -3.67 10.96
N GLY A 52 2.26 -4.78 10.71
CA GLY A 52 3.46 -5.16 11.45
C GLY A 52 4.58 -4.14 11.33
N GLY A 53 4.84 -3.64 10.12
CA GLY A 53 5.81 -2.57 9.86
C GLY A 53 5.47 -1.28 10.61
N TYR A 54 4.20 -0.89 10.66
CA TYR A 54 3.77 0.27 11.43
C TYR A 54 3.93 0.06 12.94
N ALA A 55 3.55 -1.12 13.45
CA ALA A 55 3.72 -1.48 14.84
C ALA A 55 5.20 -1.47 15.27
N LEU A 56 6.11 -1.94 14.42
CA LEU A 56 7.55 -1.89 14.66
C LEU A 56 8.07 -0.45 14.79
N ILE A 57 7.64 0.45 13.89
CA ILE A 57 8.04 1.86 13.95
C ILE A 57 7.61 2.51 15.28
N ILE A 58 6.37 2.26 15.72
CA ILE A 58 5.87 2.80 16.99
C ILE A 58 6.55 2.14 18.20
N GLY A 59 6.71 0.80 18.17
CA GLY A 59 7.20 0.03 19.30
C GLY A 59 8.70 0.16 19.56
N PHE A 60 9.51 0.28 18.50
CA PHE A 60 10.98 0.39 18.61
C PHE A 60 11.49 1.82 18.43
N GLY A 61 10.62 2.79 18.13
CA GLY A 61 11.00 4.20 18.04
C GLY A 61 11.47 4.71 19.41
N GLN A 62 12.78 4.98 19.55
CA GLN A 62 13.30 5.66 20.75
C GLN A 62 12.61 7.01 20.90
N LYS A 63 12.29 7.41 22.15
CA LYS A 63 11.56 8.65 22.44
C LYS A 63 12.21 9.87 21.81
N ASP A 64 13.53 9.94 21.81
CA ASP A 64 14.28 11.08 21.25
C ASP A 64 14.18 11.15 19.73
N VAL A 65 14.19 9.99 19.04
CA VAL A 65 13.99 9.92 17.59
C VAL A 65 12.57 10.31 17.23
N LEU A 66 11.57 9.78 17.95
CA LEU A 66 10.17 10.13 17.71
C LEU A 66 9.92 11.63 17.97
N THR A 67 10.54 12.21 18.99
CA THR A 67 10.46 13.64 19.28
C THR A 67 11.06 14.48 18.15
N ARG A 68 12.22 14.11 17.63
CA ARG A 68 12.84 14.79 16.46
C ARG A 68 11.99 14.66 15.20
N MET A 69 11.41 13.47 14.95
CA MET A 69 10.52 13.25 13.80
C MET A 69 9.18 13.99 13.93
N SER A 70 8.78 14.36 15.13
CA SER A 70 7.56 15.13 15.39
C SER A 70 7.73 16.63 15.15
N GLN A 71 8.96 17.09 14.93
CA GLN A 71 9.22 18.49 14.60
C GLN A 71 8.74 18.81 13.18
N PRO A 72 8.21 20.01 12.91
CA PRO A 72 7.79 20.44 11.59
C PRO A 72 8.96 20.39 10.59
N LEU A 73 8.69 19.97 9.36
CA LEU A 73 9.69 19.88 8.29
C LEU A 73 10.09 21.24 7.68
N GLY A 74 9.51 22.35 8.12
CA GLY A 74 9.75 23.69 7.59
C GLY A 74 9.42 24.80 8.58
N GLU A 75 9.73 26.06 8.20
CA GLU A 75 9.54 27.24 9.02
C GLU A 75 8.07 27.71 9.15
N ALA A 76 7.15 27.18 8.37
CA ALA A 76 5.74 27.52 8.43
C ALA A 76 5.01 26.67 9.47
N GLU A 77 4.21 27.31 10.33
CA GLU A 77 3.44 26.68 11.42
C GLU A 77 2.54 25.51 11.00
N ASN A 78 2.19 25.37 9.72
CA ASN A 78 1.28 24.36 9.19
C ASN A 78 1.98 23.20 8.45
N TRP A 79 3.27 23.05 8.58
CA TRP A 79 3.98 21.95 7.92
C TRP A 79 3.84 20.65 8.71
N MET A 80 3.45 19.58 8.01
CA MET A 80 3.36 18.25 8.60
C MET A 80 4.73 17.79 9.08
N SER A 81 4.77 17.16 10.25
CA SER A 81 5.99 16.50 10.73
C SER A 81 6.26 15.24 9.89
N TYR A 82 7.53 14.81 9.84
CA TYR A 82 7.88 13.57 9.16
C TYR A 82 7.09 12.36 9.72
N TYR A 83 6.85 12.33 11.03
CA TYR A 83 6.04 11.30 11.67
C TYR A 83 4.59 11.29 11.17
N GLN A 84 3.98 12.45 10.97
CA GLN A 84 2.63 12.57 10.42
C GLN A 84 2.56 12.05 8.98
N VAL A 85 3.56 12.42 8.14
CA VAL A 85 3.64 11.92 6.76
C VAL A 85 3.78 10.39 6.74
N LEU A 86 4.67 9.85 7.57
CA LEU A 86 4.90 8.42 7.71
C LEU A 86 3.62 7.69 8.11
N SER A 87 2.96 8.13 9.19
CA SER A 87 1.70 7.55 9.68
C SER A 87 0.60 7.61 8.63
N SER A 88 0.50 8.70 7.88
CA SER A 88 -0.48 8.86 6.81
C SER A 88 -0.28 7.84 5.69
N VAL A 89 0.98 7.59 5.27
CA VAL A 89 1.28 6.60 4.23
C VAL A 89 0.83 5.20 4.67
N PHE A 90 1.13 4.81 5.91
CA PHE A 90 0.69 3.52 6.44
C PHE A 90 -0.84 3.43 6.53
N ALA A 91 -1.48 4.42 7.15
CA ALA A 91 -2.93 4.43 7.34
C ALA A 91 -3.68 4.29 6.00
N ILE A 92 -3.27 5.07 5.00
CA ILE A 92 -3.94 5.05 3.70
C ILE A 92 -3.66 3.75 2.96
N SER A 93 -2.43 3.21 3.03
CA SER A 93 -2.11 1.91 2.43
C SER A 93 -2.98 0.79 3.03
N ILE A 94 -3.13 0.76 4.35
CA ILE A 94 -3.96 -0.21 5.07
C ILE A 94 -5.43 -0.06 4.68
N ILE A 95 -5.96 1.17 4.65
CA ILE A 95 -7.37 1.43 4.27
C ILE A 95 -7.65 0.94 2.85
N ILE A 96 -6.79 1.27 1.87
CA ILE A 96 -6.97 0.85 0.48
C ILE A 96 -6.91 -0.68 0.36
N GLN A 97 -6.02 -1.35 1.07
CA GLN A 97 -5.92 -2.82 1.07
C GLN A 97 -7.18 -3.47 1.66
N ILE A 98 -7.72 -2.92 2.76
CA ILE A 98 -9.00 -3.38 3.34
C ILE A 98 -10.14 -3.20 2.35
N LEU A 99 -10.25 -2.02 1.71
CA LEU A 99 -11.28 -1.77 0.71
C LEU A 99 -11.16 -2.73 -0.49
N THR A 100 -9.94 -3.01 -0.94
CA THR A 100 -9.70 -3.98 -2.01
C THR A 100 -10.15 -5.39 -1.60
N LEU A 101 -9.86 -5.83 -0.37
CA LEU A 101 -10.34 -7.11 0.15
C LEU A 101 -11.86 -7.17 0.20
N ILE A 102 -12.52 -6.12 0.66
CA ILE A 102 -13.99 -6.04 0.67
C ILE A 102 -14.55 -6.19 -0.73
N ILE A 103 -14.00 -5.47 -1.72
CA ILE A 103 -14.40 -5.56 -3.13
C ILE A 103 -14.25 -7.01 -3.62
N CYS A 104 -13.11 -7.65 -3.38
CA CYS A 104 -12.85 -9.01 -3.83
C CYS A 104 -13.78 -10.03 -3.16
N VAL A 105 -14.07 -9.87 -1.88
CA VAL A 105 -15.05 -10.74 -1.16
C VAL A 105 -16.44 -10.59 -1.76
N VAL A 106 -16.88 -9.36 -2.03
CA VAL A 106 -18.19 -9.11 -2.67
C VAL A 106 -18.22 -9.73 -4.07
N LEU A 107 -17.18 -9.54 -4.89
CA LEU A 107 -17.08 -10.15 -6.21
C LEU A 107 -17.08 -11.67 -6.15
N SER A 108 -16.42 -12.28 -5.15
CA SER A 108 -16.45 -13.73 -4.93
C SER A 108 -17.87 -14.23 -4.68
N TYR A 109 -18.66 -13.53 -3.86
CA TYR A 109 -20.07 -13.89 -3.66
C TYR A 109 -20.89 -13.74 -4.93
N VAL A 110 -20.70 -12.65 -5.69
CA VAL A 110 -21.40 -12.42 -6.97
C VAL A 110 -21.09 -13.53 -7.98
N CYS A 111 -19.84 -13.98 -8.07
CA CYS A 111 -19.44 -15.09 -8.94
C CYS A 111 -20.19 -16.40 -8.56
N ASN A 112 -20.48 -16.63 -7.28
CA ASN A 112 -21.19 -17.83 -6.84
C ASN A 112 -22.69 -17.80 -7.12
N LEU A 113 -23.28 -16.65 -7.48
CA LEU A 113 -24.71 -16.51 -7.78
C LEU A 113 -25.11 -17.00 -9.17
N ASN A 114 -24.17 -17.49 -10.00
CA ASN A 114 -24.41 -17.99 -11.37
C ASN A 114 -25.39 -17.12 -12.19
N LEU A 115 -25.12 -15.82 -12.24
CA LEU A 115 -25.95 -14.87 -12.98
C LEU A 115 -25.87 -15.17 -14.49
N SER A 116 -26.83 -15.95 -14.99
CA SER A 116 -27.00 -16.19 -16.41
C SER A 116 -27.72 -15.01 -17.05
N SER A 117 -26.99 -14.12 -17.73
CA SER A 117 -27.60 -13.07 -18.52
C SER A 117 -26.73 -12.66 -19.69
N SER A 118 -27.34 -12.11 -20.73
CA SER A 118 -26.68 -11.50 -21.90
C SER A 118 -25.72 -10.37 -21.56
N TYR A 119 -25.77 -9.85 -20.33
CA TYR A 119 -24.88 -8.80 -19.80
C TYR A 119 -23.70 -9.34 -18.99
N ALA A 120 -23.59 -10.67 -18.83
CA ALA A 120 -22.61 -11.31 -17.96
C ALA A 120 -21.16 -10.94 -18.34
N ASP A 121 -20.84 -10.89 -19.63
CA ASP A 121 -19.47 -10.59 -20.09
C ASP A 121 -19.03 -9.18 -19.73
N GLY A 122 -19.89 -8.18 -19.89
CA GLY A 122 -19.58 -6.80 -19.54
C GLY A 122 -19.37 -6.63 -18.03
N VAL A 123 -20.18 -7.29 -17.22
CA VAL A 123 -20.05 -7.29 -15.74
C VAL A 123 -18.78 -8.01 -15.32
N ASN A 124 -18.47 -9.16 -15.93
CA ASN A 124 -17.26 -9.92 -15.62
C ASN A 124 -16.00 -9.13 -15.99
N ILE A 125 -15.94 -8.50 -17.18
CA ILE A 125 -14.81 -7.67 -17.59
C ILE A 125 -14.63 -6.49 -16.61
N SER A 126 -15.71 -5.80 -16.25
CA SER A 126 -15.66 -4.68 -15.32
C SER A 126 -15.16 -5.14 -13.94
N GLY A 127 -15.60 -6.30 -13.46
CA GLY A 127 -15.15 -6.92 -12.20
C GLY A 127 -13.66 -7.25 -12.25
N ILE A 128 -13.16 -7.84 -13.35
CA ILE A 128 -11.74 -8.13 -13.55
C ILE A 128 -10.91 -6.85 -13.49
N LEU A 129 -11.30 -5.84 -14.26
CA LEU A 129 -10.56 -4.57 -14.31
C LEU A 129 -10.52 -3.87 -12.95
N LEU A 130 -11.64 -3.87 -12.22
CA LEU A 130 -11.72 -3.30 -10.89
C LEU A 130 -10.81 -4.06 -9.91
N CYS A 131 -10.83 -5.40 -9.94
CA CYS A 131 -10.00 -6.24 -9.10
C CYS A 131 -8.50 -6.05 -9.40
N ILE A 132 -8.11 -6.04 -10.67
CA ILE A 132 -6.73 -5.83 -11.09
C ILE A 132 -6.25 -4.42 -10.70
N PHE A 133 -7.04 -3.37 -11.00
CA PHE A 133 -6.70 -2.01 -10.66
C PHE A 133 -6.46 -1.83 -9.15
N SER A 134 -7.43 -2.28 -8.34
CA SER A 134 -7.34 -2.13 -6.89
C SER A 134 -6.19 -2.94 -6.29
N SER A 135 -5.89 -4.12 -6.82
CA SER A 135 -4.76 -4.96 -6.40
C SER A 135 -3.41 -4.32 -6.75
N LEU A 136 -3.25 -3.85 -8.00
CA LEU A 136 -2.03 -3.16 -8.44
C LEU A 136 -1.81 -1.88 -7.63
N TYR A 137 -2.86 -1.12 -7.38
CA TYR A 137 -2.78 0.09 -6.59
C TYR A 137 -2.36 -0.21 -5.14
N SER A 138 -2.89 -1.27 -4.53
CA SER A 138 -2.49 -1.76 -3.20
C SER A 138 -1.01 -2.15 -3.15
N ILE A 139 -0.51 -2.84 -4.19
CA ILE A 139 0.91 -3.22 -4.31
C ILE A 139 1.80 -1.98 -4.43
N TRP A 140 1.43 -1.00 -5.25
CA TRP A 140 2.16 0.27 -5.36
C TRP A 140 2.24 1.02 -4.03
N LEU A 141 1.14 1.06 -3.27
CA LEU A 141 1.13 1.68 -1.95
C LEU A 141 2.04 0.94 -0.97
N THR A 142 2.10 -0.39 -1.05
CA THR A 142 3.02 -1.20 -0.24
C THR A 142 4.49 -0.86 -0.54
N TYR A 143 4.83 -0.60 -1.81
CA TYR A 143 6.17 -0.11 -2.15
C TYR A 143 6.53 1.18 -1.41
N TYR A 144 5.60 2.13 -1.30
CA TYR A 144 5.84 3.35 -0.51
C TYR A 144 5.99 3.06 0.98
N VAL A 145 5.23 2.12 1.53
CA VAL A 145 5.38 1.66 2.92
C VAL A 145 6.80 1.13 3.14
N VAL A 146 7.27 0.21 2.29
CA VAL A 146 8.63 -0.35 2.38
C VAL A 146 9.70 0.74 2.30
N LYS A 147 9.56 1.68 1.37
CA LYS A 147 10.46 2.82 1.23
C LYS A 147 10.52 3.66 2.52
N ASN A 148 9.38 3.92 3.14
CA ASN A 148 9.31 4.69 4.38
C ASN A 148 9.91 3.94 5.58
N ILE A 149 9.72 2.61 5.67
CA ILE A 149 10.40 1.77 6.68
C ILE A 149 11.91 1.88 6.52
N PHE A 150 12.41 1.79 5.29
CA PHE A 150 13.84 1.90 5.02
C PHE A 150 14.40 3.27 5.44
N ILE A 151 13.72 4.37 5.07
CA ILE A 151 14.14 5.73 5.45
C ILE A 151 14.11 5.88 6.98
N PHE A 152 13.09 5.35 7.66
CA PHE A 152 13.03 5.35 9.12
C PHE A 152 14.25 4.62 9.73
N GLY A 153 14.61 3.45 9.22
CA GLY A 153 15.79 2.71 9.66
C GLY A 153 17.08 3.51 9.50
N GLN A 154 17.26 4.23 8.40
CA GLN A 154 18.43 5.10 8.18
C GLN A 154 18.47 6.27 9.18
N MET A 155 17.33 6.89 9.46
CA MET A 155 17.25 7.96 10.45
C MET A 155 17.59 7.46 11.86
N MET A 156 17.11 6.29 12.25
CA MET A 156 17.45 5.64 13.53
C MET A 156 18.95 5.43 13.66
N HIS A 157 19.56 4.83 12.64
CA HIS A 157 21.01 4.61 12.61
C HIS A 157 21.81 5.90 12.76
N PHE A 158 21.40 6.94 12.05
CA PHE A 158 22.05 8.27 12.14
C PHE A 158 21.95 8.88 13.54
N CYS A 159 20.78 8.81 14.18
CA CYS A 159 20.58 9.32 15.52
C CYS A 159 21.44 8.59 16.56
N ILE A 160 21.48 7.25 16.52
CA ILE A 160 22.31 6.44 17.43
C ILE A 160 23.78 6.79 17.27
N ARG A 161 24.27 6.87 16.04
CA ARG A 161 25.68 7.21 15.78
C ARG A 161 26.05 8.61 16.28
N LYS A 162 25.14 9.57 16.15
CA LYS A 162 25.38 10.92 16.67
C LYS A 162 25.48 10.94 18.19
N GLU A 163 24.61 10.24 18.90
CA GLU A 163 24.67 10.12 20.36
C GLU A 163 25.98 9.48 20.86
N GLU A 164 26.50 8.50 20.13
CA GLU A 164 27.79 7.88 20.46
C GLU A 164 28.94 8.87 20.29
N LEU A 165 28.95 9.67 19.24
CA LEU A 165 29.98 10.68 18.99
C LEU A 165 29.92 11.82 20.03
N ASP A 166 28.73 12.27 20.42
CA ASP A 166 28.55 13.29 21.43
C ASP A 166 29.08 12.80 22.80
N LYS A 167 28.79 11.55 23.19
CA LYS A 167 29.33 10.94 24.41
C LYS A 167 30.86 10.80 24.41
N GLN A 168 31.47 10.50 23.27
CA GLN A 168 32.93 10.43 23.15
C GLN A 168 33.59 11.79 23.28
N SER A 169 32.97 12.84 22.78
CA SER A 169 33.49 14.21 22.92
C SER A 169 33.46 14.72 24.37
N ASP A 170 32.44 14.32 25.17
CA ASP A 170 32.29 14.70 26.57
C ASP A 170 33.30 13.99 27.49
N VAL A 171 33.82 12.83 27.06
CA VAL A 171 34.86 12.07 27.85
C VAL A 171 36.26 12.62 27.61
N ILE A 172 36.50 13.33 26.52
CA ILE A 172 37.80 13.87 26.09
C ILE A 172 38.05 15.29 26.68
N ASN A 173 36.97 16.01 27.04
CA ASN A 173 37.02 17.33 27.68
C ASN A 173 36.90 17.23 29.18
#